data_25adc5a11faabac68451baca36fda105
#
_entry.id   25adc5a11faabac68451baca36fda105
#
_cell.length_a   1.000
_cell.length_b   1.000
_cell.length_c   1.000
_cell.angle_alpha   90.00
_cell.angle_beta   90.00
_cell.angle_gamma   90.00
#
_symmetry.space_group_name_H-M   'P 1'
#
loop_
_entity.id
_entity.type
_entity.pdbx_description
1 polymer ?
#
loop_
_entity_poly.entity_id
_entity_poly.type
_entity_poly.pdbx_seq_one_letter_code
_entity_poly.pdbx_strand_id
1 'polypeptide(L)'
;MKKLLVSLIIYVSLFSISFSKTTNFSNEVFKKAQLEGKTIVINSWNKTCITCAKQVVILKQAKKDFKDILFLSFEQTKDKDIAKSLGIDYWTTIVVYKNNKEISRTIGQTNKEEIYAQIKSSE
;
A
#
# COMPACT_ATOMS: atom_id res chain seq x y z
N MET A 1 14.94 -19.99 -56.24
CA MET A 1 13.78 -19.29 -55.62
C MET A 1 13.91 -19.42 -54.10
N LYS A 2 14.36 -18.37 -53.47
CA LYS A 2 14.46 -18.37 -52.01
C LYS A 2 13.16 -17.75 -51.47
N LYS A 3 12.35 -18.55 -50.82
CA LYS A 3 11.19 -18.08 -50.08
C LYS A 3 11.64 -17.49 -48.75
N LEU A 4 11.60 -16.18 -48.65
CA LEU A 4 11.77 -15.48 -47.41
C LEU A 4 10.57 -15.75 -46.51
N LEU A 5 10.76 -16.61 -45.52
CA LEU A 5 9.80 -16.75 -44.41
C LEU A 5 10.03 -15.57 -43.47
N VAL A 6 9.20 -14.56 -43.64
CA VAL A 6 9.11 -13.47 -42.67
C VAL A 6 8.39 -14.05 -41.45
N SER A 7 9.18 -14.43 -40.47
CA SER A 7 8.68 -14.81 -39.16
C SER A 7 8.19 -13.53 -38.45
N LEU A 8 6.89 -13.32 -38.52
CA LEU A 8 6.20 -12.26 -37.79
C LEU A 8 6.18 -12.65 -36.31
N ILE A 9 7.18 -12.22 -35.58
CA ILE A 9 7.19 -12.34 -34.12
C ILE A 9 6.16 -11.32 -33.61
N ILE A 10 4.98 -11.82 -33.33
CA ILE A 10 3.95 -11.08 -32.62
C ILE A 10 4.41 -10.93 -31.18
N TYR A 11 4.98 -9.78 -30.86
CA TYR A 11 5.27 -9.37 -29.49
C TYR A 11 3.92 -9.10 -28.82
N VAL A 12 3.36 -10.12 -28.21
CA VAL A 12 2.21 -9.95 -27.32
C VAL A 12 2.75 -9.31 -26.05
N SER A 13 2.72 -7.99 -26.00
CA SER A 13 2.92 -7.24 -24.78
C SER A 13 1.81 -7.63 -23.82
N LEU A 14 2.11 -8.54 -22.90
CA LEU A 14 1.25 -8.82 -21.77
C LEU A 14 1.19 -7.55 -20.92
N PHE A 15 0.24 -6.69 -21.23
CA PHE A 15 -0.17 -5.61 -20.35
C PHE A 15 -0.78 -6.28 -19.10
N SER A 16 0.07 -6.49 -18.11
CA SER A 16 -0.40 -6.85 -16.78
C SER A 16 -1.21 -5.67 -16.26
N ILE A 17 -2.52 -5.75 -16.40
CA ILE A 17 -3.43 -4.83 -15.74
C ILE A 17 -3.33 -5.16 -14.26
N SER A 18 -2.44 -4.46 -13.55
CA SER A 18 -2.39 -4.48 -12.11
C SER A 18 -3.68 -3.89 -11.59
N PHE A 19 -4.63 -4.75 -11.27
CA PHE A 19 -5.78 -4.34 -10.47
C PHE A 19 -5.25 -3.82 -9.14
N SER A 20 -5.43 -2.52 -8.92
CA SER A 20 -5.04 -1.80 -7.72
C SER A 20 -5.93 -2.19 -6.54
N LYS A 21 -5.86 -3.46 -6.12
CA LYS A 21 -6.50 -3.94 -4.91
C LYS A 21 -5.60 -3.57 -3.72
N THR A 22 -6.17 -2.98 -2.68
CA THR A 22 -5.42 -2.78 -1.43
C THR A 22 -4.80 -4.11 -1.03
N THR A 23 -3.48 -4.16 -0.97
CA THR A 23 -2.78 -5.40 -0.70
C THR A 23 -2.83 -5.67 0.79
N ASN A 24 -3.31 -6.85 1.18
CA ASN A 24 -3.24 -7.27 2.57
C ASN A 24 -1.79 -7.32 3.02
N PHE A 25 -1.56 -6.88 4.25
CA PHE A 25 -0.24 -6.93 4.85
C PHE A 25 0.29 -8.36 4.90
N SER A 26 1.52 -8.56 4.49
CA SER A 26 2.32 -9.75 4.79
C SER A 26 3.74 -9.33 5.16
N ASN A 27 4.34 -10.05 6.10
CA ASN A 27 5.72 -9.77 6.51
C ASN A 27 6.71 -9.87 5.34
N GLU A 28 6.48 -10.81 4.44
CA GLU A 28 7.31 -11.01 3.25
C GLU A 28 7.26 -9.81 2.31
N VAL A 29 6.05 -9.37 1.95
CA VAL A 29 5.86 -8.19 1.08
C VAL A 29 6.42 -6.92 1.74
N PHE A 30 6.20 -6.75 3.03
CA PHE A 30 6.70 -5.60 3.79
C PHE A 30 8.24 -5.57 3.81
N LYS A 31 8.89 -6.66 4.18
CA LYS A 31 10.35 -6.77 4.21
C LYS A 31 10.97 -6.57 2.82
N LYS A 32 10.38 -7.15 1.79
CA LYS A 32 10.86 -6.97 0.41
C LYS A 32 10.80 -5.50 0.00
N ALA A 33 9.70 -4.82 0.27
CA ALA A 33 9.54 -3.41 -0.05
C ALA A 33 10.53 -2.54 0.73
N GLN A 34 10.81 -2.87 1.99
CA GLN A 34 11.83 -2.19 2.79
C GLN A 34 13.23 -2.35 2.18
N LEU A 35 13.60 -3.55 1.75
CA LEU A 35 14.88 -3.81 1.08
C LEU A 35 15.02 -3.06 -0.25
N GLU A 36 13.92 -2.85 -0.95
CA GLU A 36 13.86 -2.08 -2.19
C GLU A 36 13.83 -0.56 -1.97
N GLY A 37 13.83 -0.11 -0.72
CA GLY A 37 13.78 1.32 -0.37
C GLY A 37 12.47 2.00 -0.71
N LYS A 38 11.38 1.25 -0.84
CA LYS A 38 10.06 1.80 -1.14
C LYS A 38 9.45 2.56 0.03
N THR A 39 8.67 3.57 -0.29
CA THR A 39 7.74 4.15 0.68
C THR A 39 6.56 3.19 0.86
N ILE A 40 6.19 2.93 2.10
CA ILE A 40 5.12 2.01 2.47
C ILE A 40 4.14 2.72 3.38
N VAL A 41 2.87 2.68 3.03
CA VAL A 41 1.77 3.17 3.87
C VAL A 41 1.02 1.96 4.41
N ILE A 42 0.89 1.88 5.73
CA ILE A 42 0.16 0.80 6.42
C ILE A 42 -1.01 1.41 7.17
N ASN A 43 -2.19 0.83 7.01
CA ASN A 43 -3.34 1.18 7.83
C ASN A 43 -3.91 -0.03 8.55
N SER A 44 -4.32 0.19 9.79
CA SER A 44 -5.09 -0.78 10.56
C SER A 44 -6.57 -0.43 10.56
N TRP A 45 -7.42 -1.42 10.44
CA TRP A 45 -8.86 -1.22 10.35
C TRP A 45 -9.63 -2.31 11.12
N ASN A 46 -10.93 -2.10 11.27
CA ASN A 46 -11.86 -3.08 11.83
C ASN A 46 -13.19 -3.00 11.08
N LYS A 47 -13.93 -4.11 11.02
CA LYS A 47 -15.18 -4.22 10.28
C LYS A 47 -16.28 -3.26 10.76
N THR A 48 -16.30 -2.96 12.03
CA THR A 48 -17.33 -2.12 12.67
C THR A 48 -16.91 -0.66 12.86
N CYS A 49 -15.78 -0.28 12.32
CA CYS A 49 -15.15 1.01 12.51
C CYS A 49 -15.57 2.00 11.41
N ILE A 50 -16.44 2.95 11.72
CA ILE A 50 -16.91 3.98 10.78
C ILE A 50 -15.76 4.90 10.35
N THR A 51 -14.90 5.29 11.28
CA THR A 51 -13.71 6.11 10.99
C THR A 51 -12.75 5.39 10.03
N CYS A 52 -12.57 4.09 10.21
CA CYS A 52 -11.77 3.27 9.29
C CYS A 52 -12.34 3.29 7.87
N ALA A 53 -13.67 3.20 7.73
CA ALA A 53 -14.32 3.24 6.44
C ALA A 53 -14.04 4.56 5.70
N LYS A 54 -14.04 5.69 6.40
CA LYS A 54 -13.67 7.00 5.85
C LYS A 54 -12.21 7.02 5.39
N GLN A 55 -11.31 6.50 6.21
CA GLN A 55 -9.89 6.40 5.87
C GLN A 55 -9.66 5.54 4.62
N VAL A 56 -10.35 4.40 4.52
CA VAL A 56 -10.23 3.49 3.38
C VAL A 56 -10.57 4.16 2.05
N VAL A 57 -11.61 5.01 2.01
CA VAL A 57 -11.98 5.77 0.80
C VAL A 57 -10.85 6.70 0.39
N ILE A 58 -10.25 7.42 1.35
CA ILE A 58 -9.14 8.35 1.10
C ILE A 58 -7.89 7.58 0.64
N LEU A 59 -7.57 6.48 1.30
CA LEU A 59 -6.40 5.67 0.96
C LEU A 59 -6.53 4.97 -0.40
N LYS A 60 -7.73 4.57 -0.80
CA LYS A 60 -7.97 4.06 -2.16
C LYS A 60 -7.68 5.12 -3.22
N GLN A 61 -8.06 6.37 -2.98
CA GLN A 61 -7.73 7.47 -3.88
C GLN A 61 -6.24 7.76 -3.88
N ALA A 62 -5.62 7.82 -2.69
CA ALA A 62 -4.18 8.03 -2.54
C ALA A 62 -3.37 6.97 -3.31
N LYS A 63 -3.81 5.72 -3.28
CA LYS A 63 -3.17 4.63 -4.03
C LYS A 63 -3.15 4.87 -5.54
N LYS A 64 -4.18 5.50 -6.08
CA LYS A 64 -4.23 5.88 -7.49
C LYS A 64 -3.32 7.07 -7.81
N ASP A 65 -3.19 7.99 -6.87
CA ASP A 65 -2.44 9.23 -7.04
C ASP A 65 -0.93 9.04 -6.79
N PHE A 66 -0.56 8.10 -5.89
CA PHE A 66 0.82 7.77 -5.53
C PHE A 66 1.20 6.36 -6.00
N LYS A 67 1.48 6.21 -7.29
CA LYS A 67 1.71 4.89 -7.92
C LYS A 67 2.96 4.16 -7.46
N ASP A 68 3.97 4.89 -6.98
CA ASP A 68 5.25 4.32 -6.54
C ASP A 68 5.25 3.93 -5.06
N ILE A 69 4.16 4.18 -4.35
CA ILE A 69 3.99 3.86 -2.94
C ILE A 69 3.24 2.54 -2.78
N LEU A 70 3.74 1.69 -1.90
CA LEU A 70 3.07 0.46 -1.53
C LEU A 70 2.08 0.71 -0.39
N PHE A 71 0.81 0.38 -0.62
CA PHE A 71 -0.26 0.48 0.39
C PHE A 71 -0.62 -0.91 0.90
N LEU A 72 -0.43 -1.11 2.20
CA LEU A 72 -0.75 -2.35 2.91
C LEU A 72 -1.80 -2.09 3.99
N SER A 73 -2.66 -3.06 4.23
CA SER A 73 -3.68 -2.97 5.28
C SER A 73 -3.83 -4.28 6.02
N PHE A 74 -4.25 -4.21 7.28
CA PHE A 74 -4.58 -5.39 8.08
C PHE A 74 -5.75 -5.09 9.02
N GLU A 75 -6.47 -6.14 9.40
CA GLU A 75 -7.58 -6.05 10.36
C GLU A 75 -7.05 -6.20 11.78
N GLN A 76 -7.14 -5.15 12.59
CA GLN A 76 -6.54 -5.06 13.92
C GLN A 76 -6.94 -6.20 14.86
N THR A 77 -8.20 -6.61 14.85
CA THR A 77 -8.69 -7.64 15.77
C THR A 77 -8.40 -9.06 15.30
N LYS A 78 -8.21 -9.25 14.00
CA LYS A 78 -7.92 -10.54 13.39
C LYS A 78 -6.42 -10.82 13.34
N ASP A 79 -5.65 -9.82 12.98
CA ASP A 79 -4.22 -9.93 12.70
C ASP A 79 -3.39 -9.36 13.87
N LYS A 80 -3.62 -9.86 15.07
CA LYS A 80 -2.98 -9.37 16.31
C LYS A 80 -1.45 -9.45 16.29
N ASP A 81 -0.90 -10.47 15.65
CA ASP A 81 0.55 -10.64 15.54
C ASP A 81 1.17 -9.55 14.66
N ILE A 82 0.49 -9.16 13.59
CA ILE A 82 0.89 -8.05 12.73
C ILE A 82 0.86 -6.73 13.52
N ALA A 83 -0.25 -6.47 14.21
CA ALA A 83 -0.39 -5.29 15.06
C ALA A 83 0.74 -5.19 16.09
N LYS A 84 1.05 -6.27 16.77
CA LYS A 84 2.13 -6.35 17.75
C LYS A 84 3.50 -6.10 17.12
N SER A 85 3.78 -6.72 15.98
CA SER A 85 5.07 -6.57 15.29
C SER A 85 5.34 -5.14 14.82
N LEU A 86 4.28 -4.40 14.49
CA LEU A 86 4.34 -3.00 14.05
C LEU A 86 4.14 -1.99 15.19
N GLY A 87 3.88 -2.45 16.42
CA GLY A 87 3.57 -1.59 17.55
C GLY A 87 2.29 -0.77 17.36
N ILE A 88 1.30 -1.31 16.65
CA ILE A 88 0.02 -0.65 16.38
C ILE A 88 -1.02 -1.16 17.37
N ASP A 89 -1.46 -0.30 18.28
CA ASP A 89 -2.40 -0.64 19.36
C ASP A 89 -3.85 -0.33 19.01
N TYR A 90 -4.07 0.53 18.02
CA TYR A 90 -5.40 1.01 17.66
C TYR A 90 -5.71 0.80 16.19
N TRP A 91 -6.95 0.43 15.87
CA TRP A 91 -7.47 0.64 14.53
C TRP A 91 -7.45 2.12 14.17
N THR A 92 -7.70 2.49 12.92
CA THR A 92 -7.56 3.88 12.44
C THR A 92 -6.14 4.44 12.46
N THR A 93 -5.14 3.59 12.68
CA THR A 93 -3.74 3.99 12.62
C THR A 93 -3.23 3.97 11.18
N ILE A 94 -2.60 5.05 10.76
CA ILE A 94 -1.88 5.16 9.48
C ILE A 94 -0.41 5.40 9.79
N VAL A 95 0.45 4.50 9.29
CA VAL A 95 1.90 4.57 9.46
C VAL A 95 2.56 4.66 8.11
N VAL A 96 3.54 5.54 7.97
CA VAL A 96 4.35 5.67 6.77
C VAL A 96 5.79 5.27 7.08
N TYR A 97 6.33 4.36 6.26
CA TYR A 97 7.71 3.91 6.32
C TYR A 97 8.46 4.33 5.07
N LYS A 98 9.72 4.68 5.22
CA LYS A 98 10.66 4.90 4.13
C LYS A 98 12.07 4.44 4.53
N ASN A 99 12.76 3.78 3.63
CA ASN A 99 14.14 3.30 3.87
C ASN A 99 14.25 2.50 5.18
N ASN A 100 13.33 1.57 5.40
CA ASN A 100 13.30 0.71 6.58
C ASN A 100 13.05 1.47 7.91
N LYS A 101 12.52 2.69 7.85
CA LYS A 101 12.27 3.54 9.02
C LYS A 101 10.86 4.08 9.03
N GLU A 102 10.21 4.02 10.19
CA GLU A 102 8.94 4.73 10.41
C GLU A 102 9.21 6.23 10.43
N ILE A 103 8.51 6.98 9.57
CA ILE A 103 8.66 8.43 9.46
C ILE A 103 7.48 9.21 9.99
N SER A 104 6.28 8.62 9.99
CA SER A 104 5.09 9.26 10.54
C SER A 104 4.05 8.24 10.98
N ARG A 105 3.25 8.64 11.97
CA ARG A 105 2.15 7.84 12.51
C ARG A 105 1.01 8.76 12.92
N THR A 106 -0.22 8.45 12.50
CA THR A 106 -1.44 9.15 12.92
C THR A 106 -2.50 8.15 13.34
N ILE A 107 -3.38 8.58 14.24
CA ILE A 107 -4.51 7.77 14.72
C ILE A 107 -5.79 8.58 14.53
N GLY A 108 -6.79 8.00 13.89
CA GLY A 108 -8.10 8.62 13.74
C GLY A 108 -8.19 9.75 12.71
N GLN A 109 -7.16 9.97 11.90
CA GLN A 109 -7.18 11.02 10.89
C GLN A 109 -8.15 10.69 9.76
N THR A 110 -9.07 11.61 9.45
CA THR A 110 -10.06 11.48 8.37
C THR A 110 -10.06 12.67 7.40
N ASN A 111 -9.16 13.61 7.58
CA ASN A 111 -8.98 14.71 6.63
C ASN A 111 -8.08 14.27 5.49
N LYS A 112 -8.55 14.43 4.25
CA LYS A 112 -7.81 13.99 3.06
C LYS A 112 -6.48 14.71 2.89
N GLU A 113 -6.48 16.02 3.08
CA GLU A 113 -5.30 16.88 2.92
C GLU A 113 -4.22 16.51 3.92
N GLU A 114 -4.60 16.22 5.17
CA GLU A 114 -3.68 15.79 6.22
C GLU A 114 -3.10 14.39 5.95
N ILE A 115 -3.91 13.45 5.49
CA ILE A 115 -3.45 12.12 5.11
C ILE A 115 -2.48 12.21 3.93
N TYR A 116 -2.80 13.02 2.92
CA TYR A 116 -1.92 13.24 1.77
C TYR A 116 -0.61 13.92 2.18
N ALA A 117 -0.66 14.91 3.07
CA ALA A 117 0.53 15.56 3.63
C ALA A 117 1.41 14.56 4.38
N GLN A 118 0.82 13.66 5.16
CA GLN A 118 1.51 12.58 5.86
C GLN A 118 2.24 11.66 4.86
N ILE A 119 1.58 11.27 3.77
CA ILE A 119 2.16 10.42 2.73
C ILE A 119 3.31 11.14 2.02
N LYS A 120 3.11 12.41 1.65
CA LYS A 120 4.13 13.23 0.99
C LYS A 120 5.34 13.54 1.86
N SER A 121 5.21 13.49 3.17
CA SER A 121 6.34 13.70 4.09
C SER A 121 7.46 12.66 3.92
N SER A 122 7.20 11.62 3.13
CA SER A 122 8.18 10.59 2.75
C SER A 122 9.01 10.95 1.51
N GLU A 123 8.65 11.98 0.79
CA GLU A 123 9.36 12.45 -0.41
C GLU A 123 10.54 13.40 -0.01
#